data_23b3c9274550cd5592d162bd5369c984
#
_entry.id   23b3c9274550cd5592d162bd5369c984
#
_cell.length_a   1.000
_cell.length_b   1.000
_cell.length_c   1.000
_cell.angle_alpha   90.00
_cell.angle_beta   90.00
_cell.angle_gamma   90.00
#
_symmetry.space_group_name_H-M   'P 1'
#
loop_
_entity.id
_entity.type
_entity.pdbx_description
1 polymer ?
#
loop_
_entity_poly.entity_id
_entity_poly.type
_entity_poly.pdbx_seq_one_letter_code
_entity_poly.pdbx_strand_id
1 'polypeptide(L)'
;MKLTDEWFTSLSHTEGGQLVFVTVRKELEQFIASGSLRVRVAISWPYAAEADGMPDEATAQLIEEIEPLLRRTMERDKLAIMTGNYTGGGAKDWTFYTRHLPTFGERLNACLAPYPTLPLEIDCQEDPDWTDYREML
;
A
#
# COMPACT_ATOMS: atom_id res chain seq x y z
N MET A 1 6.97 -20.52 -1.30
CA MET A 1 5.77 -19.82 -1.79
C MET A 1 6.16 -18.86 -2.88
N LYS A 2 5.38 -18.81 -3.92
CA LYS A 2 5.64 -17.92 -5.04
C LYS A 2 4.68 -16.74 -4.99
N LEU A 3 5.24 -15.53 -5.04
CA LEU A 3 4.46 -14.30 -5.10
C LEU A 3 4.13 -14.00 -6.56
N THR A 4 2.85 -14.01 -6.90
CA THR A 4 2.37 -13.69 -8.23
C THR A 4 2.00 -12.21 -8.34
N ASP A 5 1.80 -11.74 -9.56
CA ASP A 5 1.47 -10.35 -9.81
C ASP A 5 0.05 -10.24 -10.39
N GLU A 6 -0.89 -10.85 -9.68
CA GLU A 6 -2.30 -10.87 -10.06
C GLU A 6 -3.08 -9.87 -9.23
N TRP A 7 -3.68 -8.89 -9.89
CA TRP A 7 -4.42 -7.79 -9.25
C TRP A 7 -5.77 -7.59 -9.91
N PHE A 8 -6.71 -7.02 -9.17
CA PHE A 8 -7.93 -6.50 -9.76
C PHE A 8 -8.16 -5.07 -9.26
N THR A 9 -8.81 -4.25 -10.11
CA THR A 9 -9.12 -2.86 -9.77
C THR A 9 -10.62 -2.67 -9.77
N SER A 10 -11.11 -2.00 -8.74
CA SER A 10 -12.51 -1.59 -8.63
C SER A 10 -12.59 -0.10 -8.34
N LEU A 11 -13.79 0.44 -8.46
CA LEU A 11 -14.07 1.84 -8.16
C LEU A 11 -14.89 1.94 -6.90
N SER A 12 -14.53 2.91 -6.07
CA SER A 12 -15.29 3.28 -4.89
C SER A 12 -15.50 4.80 -4.91
N HIS A 13 -16.19 5.32 -3.93
CA HIS A 13 -16.44 6.75 -3.80
C HIS A 13 -16.27 7.17 -2.35
N THR A 14 -15.78 8.40 -2.13
CA THR A 14 -15.81 9.03 -0.81
C THR A 14 -17.24 9.44 -0.48
N GLU A 15 -17.48 9.84 0.76
CA GLU A 15 -18.79 10.40 1.17
C GLU A 15 -19.16 11.64 0.33
N GLY A 16 -18.17 12.40 -0.11
CA GLY A 16 -18.36 13.55 -0.99
C GLY A 16 -18.56 13.23 -2.46
N GLY A 17 -18.55 11.94 -2.83
CA GLY A 17 -18.77 11.49 -4.20
C GLY A 17 -17.55 11.47 -5.09
N GLN A 18 -16.35 11.74 -4.56
CA GLN A 18 -15.11 11.66 -5.34
C GLN A 18 -14.73 10.19 -5.58
N LEU A 19 -14.22 9.89 -6.78
CA LEU A 19 -13.78 8.54 -7.15
C LEU A 19 -12.53 8.13 -6.38
N VAL A 20 -12.51 6.85 -6.02
CA VAL A 20 -11.32 6.19 -5.45
C VAL A 20 -11.06 4.91 -6.24
N PHE A 21 -9.86 4.79 -6.83
CA PHE A 21 -9.43 3.56 -7.48
C PHE A 21 -8.85 2.64 -6.43
N VAL A 22 -9.41 1.43 -6.35
CA VAL A 22 -9.01 0.41 -5.37
C VAL A 22 -8.39 -0.75 -6.12
N THR A 23 -7.11 -1.02 -5.88
CA THR A 23 -6.40 -2.13 -6.50
C THR A 23 -5.99 -3.13 -5.43
N VAL A 24 -6.43 -4.38 -5.58
CA VAL A 24 -6.24 -5.44 -4.58
C VAL A 24 -5.54 -6.62 -5.23
N ARG A 25 -4.55 -7.17 -4.52
CA ARG A 25 -3.78 -8.32 -5.00
C ARG A 25 -4.54 -9.60 -4.70
N LYS A 26 -4.49 -10.54 -5.66
CA LYS A 26 -5.12 -11.85 -5.55
C LYS A 26 -4.09 -12.94 -5.32
N GLU A 27 -4.58 -14.15 -5.03
CA GLU A 27 -3.76 -15.37 -4.95
C GLU A 27 -2.69 -15.32 -3.86
N LEU A 28 -3.10 -14.84 -2.67
CA LEU A 28 -2.21 -14.73 -1.52
C LEU A 28 -2.53 -15.77 -0.42
N GLU A 29 -3.35 -16.77 -0.71
CA GLU A 29 -3.82 -17.76 0.29
C GLU A 29 -2.66 -18.48 0.97
N GLN A 30 -1.60 -18.82 0.22
CA GLN A 30 -0.44 -19.50 0.80
C GLN A 30 0.30 -18.60 1.81
N PHE A 31 0.37 -17.31 1.52
CA PHE A 31 1.01 -16.34 2.42
C PHE A 31 0.20 -16.16 3.70
N ILE A 32 -1.12 -16.15 3.59
CA ILE A 32 -2.00 -16.10 4.75
C ILE A 32 -1.82 -17.36 5.60
N ALA A 33 -1.85 -18.53 4.96
CA ALA A 33 -1.73 -19.83 5.63
C ALA A 33 -0.38 -20.01 6.31
N SER A 34 0.68 -19.36 5.82
CA SER A 34 2.01 -19.47 6.42
C SER A 34 2.09 -18.91 7.83
N GLY A 35 1.23 -17.94 8.16
CA GLY A 35 1.22 -17.30 9.46
C GLY A 35 2.42 -16.42 9.77
N SER A 36 3.29 -16.17 8.79
CA SER A 36 4.54 -15.43 9.01
C SER A 36 4.40 -13.92 8.83
N LEU A 37 3.42 -13.46 8.07
CA LEU A 37 3.20 -12.04 7.79
C LEU A 37 2.02 -11.55 8.63
N ARG A 38 2.31 -11.14 9.85
CA ARG A 38 1.29 -10.97 10.89
C ARG A 38 0.88 -9.53 11.15
N VAL A 39 1.64 -8.56 10.64
CA VAL A 39 1.40 -7.15 10.94
C VAL A 39 0.96 -6.41 9.69
N ARG A 40 -0.22 -5.82 9.75
CA ARG A 40 -0.74 -4.94 8.71
C ARG A 40 -0.11 -3.56 8.86
N VAL A 41 0.42 -3.02 7.78
CA VAL A 41 0.96 -1.66 7.73
C VAL A 41 0.21 -0.88 6.66
N ALA A 42 -0.51 0.15 7.06
CA ALA A 42 -1.19 1.05 6.13
C ALA A 42 -0.42 2.36 6.06
N ILE A 43 0.01 2.74 4.87
CA ILE A 43 0.73 3.98 4.61
C ILE A 43 -0.19 4.88 3.82
N SER A 44 -0.50 6.06 4.34
CA SER A 44 -1.34 7.05 3.67
C SER A 44 -0.53 8.29 3.34
N TRP A 45 -0.65 8.74 2.11
CA TRP A 45 -0.03 9.96 1.62
C TRP A 45 -1.12 10.93 1.18
N PRO A 46 -1.55 11.83 2.08
CA PRO A 46 -2.46 12.91 1.68
C PRO A 46 -1.70 13.89 0.80
N TYR A 47 -2.18 14.05 -0.43
CA TYR A 47 -1.55 14.92 -1.41
C TYR A 47 -2.42 16.16 -1.70
N ALA A 48 -1.81 17.16 -2.36
CA ALA A 48 -2.55 18.29 -2.89
C ALA A 48 -3.41 17.79 -4.06
N ALA A 49 -4.73 17.80 -3.87
CA ALA A 49 -5.67 17.20 -4.81
C ALA A 49 -6.23 18.19 -5.79
N GLU A 50 -6.54 17.70 -7.00
CA GLU A 50 -7.39 18.38 -7.95
C GLU A 50 -8.84 18.37 -7.45
N ALA A 51 -9.73 19.10 -8.13
CA ALA A 51 -11.14 19.22 -7.73
C ALA A 51 -11.85 17.87 -7.62
N ASP A 52 -11.43 16.86 -8.41
CA ASP A 52 -12.00 15.52 -8.39
C ASP A 52 -11.40 14.61 -7.33
N GLY A 53 -10.44 15.11 -6.54
CA GLY A 53 -9.74 14.32 -5.51
C GLY A 53 -8.53 13.54 -6.01
N MET A 54 -8.24 13.62 -7.30
CA MET A 54 -7.06 12.95 -7.87
C MET A 54 -5.79 13.79 -7.65
N PRO A 55 -4.60 13.16 -7.67
CA PRO A 55 -3.35 13.91 -7.53
C PRO A 55 -3.12 14.81 -8.74
N ASP A 56 -2.42 15.93 -8.53
CA ASP A 56 -1.96 16.73 -9.64
C ASP A 56 -0.89 15.97 -10.44
N GLU A 57 -0.50 16.52 -11.60
CA GLU A 57 0.43 15.83 -12.50
C GLU A 57 1.78 15.52 -11.82
N ALA A 58 2.33 16.46 -11.09
CA ALA A 58 3.62 16.28 -10.41
C ALA A 58 3.54 15.19 -9.35
N THR A 59 2.46 15.18 -8.56
CA THR A 59 2.24 14.15 -7.54
C THR A 59 2.02 12.78 -8.19
N ALA A 60 1.23 12.72 -9.27
CA ALA A 60 0.99 11.48 -9.98
C ALA A 60 2.28 10.86 -10.51
N GLN A 61 3.19 11.67 -11.07
CA GLN A 61 4.49 11.21 -11.53
C GLN A 61 5.34 10.67 -10.40
N LEU A 62 5.31 11.33 -9.24
CA LEU A 62 6.07 10.90 -8.07
C LEU A 62 5.54 9.58 -7.52
N ILE A 63 4.22 9.38 -7.51
CA ILE A 63 3.59 8.13 -7.12
C ILE A 63 4.02 6.99 -8.07
N GLU A 64 4.00 7.24 -9.39
CA GLU A 64 4.42 6.24 -10.39
C GLU A 64 5.87 5.82 -10.20
N GLU A 65 6.72 6.69 -9.70
CA GLU A 65 8.12 6.39 -9.42
C GLU A 65 8.29 5.65 -8.10
N ILE A 66 7.62 6.11 -7.06
CA ILE A 66 7.78 5.59 -5.69
C ILE A 66 7.11 4.23 -5.51
N GLU A 67 5.91 4.02 -6.05
CA GLU A 67 5.16 2.79 -5.81
C GLU A 67 5.91 1.52 -6.22
N PRO A 68 6.47 1.41 -7.44
CA PRO A 68 7.22 0.22 -7.81
C PRO A 68 8.50 0.04 -6.99
N LEU A 69 9.16 1.14 -6.64
CA LEU A 69 10.36 1.10 -5.82
C LEU A 69 10.04 0.61 -4.41
N LEU A 70 8.98 1.14 -3.81
CA LEU A 70 8.52 0.76 -2.48
C LEU A 70 8.15 -0.72 -2.44
N ARG A 71 7.36 -1.16 -3.41
CA ARG A 71 6.94 -2.55 -3.52
C ARG A 71 8.15 -3.48 -3.64
N ARG A 72 9.06 -3.21 -4.58
CA ARG A 72 10.24 -4.03 -4.82
C ARG A 72 11.15 -4.10 -3.59
N THR A 73 11.34 -2.96 -2.92
CA THR A 73 12.18 -2.87 -1.72
C THR A 73 11.62 -3.72 -0.59
N MET A 74 10.31 -3.66 -0.36
CA MET A 74 9.67 -4.38 0.74
C MET A 74 9.48 -5.86 0.45
N GLU A 75 9.24 -6.22 -0.81
CA GLU A 75 9.00 -7.62 -1.19
C GLU A 75 10.29 -8.41 -1.40
N ARG A 76 11.43 -7.75 -1.44
CA ARG A 76 12.72 -8.42 -1.44
C ARG A 76 12.82 -9.30 -0.20
N ASP A 77 13.19 -10.56 -0.38
CA ASP A 77 13.25 -11.59 0.69
C ASP A 77 11.91 -11.79 1.44
N LYS A 78 10.82 -11.33 0.86
CA LYS A 78 9.47 -11.43 1.43
C LYS A 78 9.37 -10.88 2.86
N LEU A 79 10.08 -9.78 3.12
CA LEU A 79 9.91 -9.04 4.37
C LEU A 79 8.46 -8.63 4.54
N ALA A 80 7.87 -8.10 3.48
CA ALA A 80 6.49 -7.67 3.44
C ALA A 80 5.93 -7.87 2.04
N ILE A 81 4.60 -7.91 1.94
CA ILE A 81 3.89 -8.03 0.67
C ILE A 81 2.89 -6.89 0.58
N MET A 82 2.92 -6.15 -0.53
CA MET A 82 1.88 -5.16 -0.83
C MET A 82 0.62 -5.89 -1.24
N THR A 83 -0.47 -5.68 -0.52
CA THR A 83 -1.75 -6.36 -0.75
C THR A 83 -2.77 -5.48 -1.43
N GLY A 84 -2.61 -4.17 -1.35
CA GLY A 84 -3.55 -3.25 -1.97
C GLY A 84 -3.00 -1.84 -2.04
N ASN A 85 -3.61 -1.05 -2.92
CA ASN A 85 -3.36 0.38 -2.97
C ASN A 85 -4.62 1.11 -3.42
N TYR A 86 -4.77 2.35 -2.96
CA TYR A 86 -5.93 3.18 -3.23
C TYR A 86 -5.46 4.53 -3.71
N THR A 87 -6.14 5.09 -4.72
CA THR A 87 -5.83 6.42 -5.25
C THR A 87 -7.12 7.19 -5.46
N GLY A 88 -7.25 8.32 -4.80
CA GLY A 88 -8.40 9.19 -4.93
C GLY A 88 -8.83 9.77 -3.59
N GLY A 89 -9.80 10.67 -3.63
CA GLY A 89 -10.29 11.30 -2.41
C GLY A 89 -9.24 12.13 -1.67
N GLY A 90 -8.19 12.58 -2.35
CA GLY A 90 -7.15 13.40 -1.75
C GLY A 90 -5.98 12.64 -1.12
N ALA A 91 -5.91 11.32 -1.32
CA ALA A 91 -4.82 10.52 -0.76
C ALA A 91 -4.44 9.33 -1.63
N LYS A 92 -3.18 8.94 -1.51
CA LYS A 92 -2.66 7.67 -2.00
C LYS A 92 -2.36 6.79 -0.81
N ASP A 93 -2.91 5.57 -0.81
CA ASP A 93 -2.72 4.63 0.29
C ASP A 93 -2.11 3.33 -0.22
N TRP A 94 -1.18 2.78 0.56
CA TRP A 94 -0.61 1.46 0.32
C TRP A 94 -0.81 0.60 1.55
N THR A 95 -1.18 -0.67 1.36
CA THR A 95 -1.31 -1.64 2.44
C THR A 95 -0.32 -2.77 2.23
N PHE A 96 0.43 -3.08 3.29
CA PHE A 96 1.38 -4.19 3.36
C PHE A 96 1.04 -5.10 4.53
N TYR A 97 1.48 -6.35 4.43
CA TYR A 97 1.61 -7.25 5.58
C TYR A 97 3.08 -7.61 5.71
N THR A 98 3.64 -7.43 6.90
CA THR A 98 5.05 -7.65 7.16
C THR A 98 5.28 -8.68 8.25
N ARG A 99 6.41 -9.38 8.17
CA ARG A 99 6.82 -10.33 9.20
C ARG A 99 7.63 -9.65 10.33
N HIS A 100 8.15 -8.45 10.10
CA HIS A 100 8.99 -7.77 11.10
C HIS A 100 8.89 -6.26 10.93
N LEU A 101 8.15 -5.63 11.83
CA LEU A 101 7.84 -4.20 11.72
C LEU A 101 9.08 -3.30 11.83
N PRO A 102 10.04 -3.53 12.76
CA PRO A 102 11.21 -2.67 12.82
C PRO A 102 12.02 -2.65 11.52
N THR A 103 12.23 -3.80 10.90
CA THR A 103 12.93 -3.87 9.61
C THR A 103 12.16 -3.17 8.50
N PHE A 104 10.83 -3.29 8.51
CA PHE A 104 9.97 -2.58 7.57
C PHE A 104 10.21 -1.07 7.68
N GLY A 105 10.20 -0.53 8.89
CA GLY A 105 10.43 0.90 9.13
C GLY A 105 11.80 1.37 8.65
N GLU A 106 12.83 0.59 8.90
CA GLU A 106 14.20 0.91 8.45
C GLU A 106 14.28 0.94 6.92
N ARG A 107 13.68 -0.06 6.25
CA ARG A 107 13.66 -0.11 4.78
C ARG A 107 12.84 1.02 4.18
N LEU A 108 11.73 1.37 4.80
CA LEU A 108 10.90 2.48 4.34
C LEU A 108 11.69 3.78 4.38
N ASN A 109 12.37 4.07 5.48
CA ASN A 109 13.19 5.26 5.62
C ASN A 109 14.32 5.30 4.59
N ALA A 110 15.03 4.19 4.39
CA ALA A 110 16.10 4.11 3.41
C ALA A 110 15.59 4.28 1.98
N CYS A 111 14.45 3.67 1.67
CA CYS A 111 13.83 3.75 0.35
C CYS A 111 13.44 5.18 -0.02
N LEU A 112 12.92 5.93 0.93
CA LEU A 112 12.40 7.28 0.70
C LEU A 112 13.43 8.39 0.96
N ALA A 113 14.61 8.06 1.46
CA ALA A 113 15.64 9.05 1.77
C ALA A 113 16.03 9.96 0.59
N PRO A 114 16.11 9.47 -0.68
CA PRO A 114 16.44 10.32 -1.82
C PRO A 114 15.34 11.30 -2.22
N TYR A 115 14.13 11.12 -1.70
CA TYR A 115 12.98 11.94 -2.07
C TYR A 115 12.75 13.06 -1.08
N PRO A 116 12.02 14.13 -1.47
CA PRO A 116 11.59 15.14 -0.51
C PRO A 116 10.76 14.50 0.60
N THR A 117 10.72 15.13 1.76
CA THR A 117 9.91 14.65 2.87
C THR A 117 8.44 14.59 2.47
N LEU A 118 7.86 13.41 2.55
CA LEU A 118 6.44 13.18 2.24
C LEU A 118 5.63 13.19 3.53
N PRO A 119 4.41 13.75 3.51
CA PRO A 119 3.56 13.83 4.71
C PRO A 119 2.86 12.48 4.97
N LEU A 120 3.62 11.42 5.14
CA LEU A 120 3.06 10.08 5.32
C LEU A 120 2.46 9.89 6.70
N GLU A 121 1.31 9.22 6.73
CA GLU A 121 0.68 8.73 7.95
C GLU A 121 0.74 7.21 7.93
N ILE A 122 1.23 6.60 8.99
CA ILE A 122 1.42 5.16 9.04
C ILE A 122 0.65 4.59 10.22
N ASP A 123 -0.21 3.60 9.93
CA ASP A 123 -0.97 2.86 10.91
C ASP A 123 -0.57 1.39 10.85
N CYS A 124 -0.28 0.81 12.02
CA CYS A 124 0.14 -0.58 12.14
C CYS A 124 -0.78 -1.32 13.08
N GLN A 125 -1.21 -2.52 12.67
CA GLN A 125 -2.07 -3.37 13.47
C GLN A 125 -1.67 -4.83 13.31
N GLU A 126 -1.72 -5.58 14.40
CA GLU A 126 -1.61 -7.03 14.27
C GLU A 126 -2.86 -7.56 13.60
N ASP A 127 -2.67 -8.32 12.54
CA ASP A 127 -3.76 -8.92 11.77
C ASP A 127 -3.29 -10.28 11.20
N PRO A 128 -3.02 -11.25 12.07
CA PRO A 128 -2.42 -12.52 11.65
C PRO A 128 -3.29 -13.31 10.68
N ASP A 129 -4.60 -13.10 10.71
CA ASP A 129 -5.56 -13.79 9.82
C ASP A 129 -5.87 -12.99 8.56
N TRP A 130 -5.25 -11.83 8.39
CA TRP A 130 -5.46 -10.93 7.27
C TRP A 130 -6.93 -10.54 7.09
N THR A 131 -7.60 -10.25 8.18
CA THR A 131 -9.03 -9.91 8.17
C THR A 131 -9.31 -8.69 7.30
N ASP A 132 -8.47 -7.65 7.41
CA ASP A 132 -8.62 -6.44 6.62
C ASP A 132 -8.48 -6.72 5.13
N TYR A 133 -7.47 -7.51 4.73
CA TYR A 133 -7.28 -7.90 3.33
C TYR A 133 -8.47 -8.71 2.81
N ARG A 134 -8.96 -9.67 3.60
CA ARG A 134 -10.08 -10.54 3.19
C ARG A 134 -11.35 -9.72 2.93
N GLU A 135 -11.56 -8.66 3.67
CA GLU A 135 -12.71 -7.77 3.48
C GLU A 135 -12.65 -7.00 2.15
N MET A 136 -11.48 -6.90 1.55
CA MET A 136 -11.28 -6.21 0.27
C MET A 136 -11.52 -7.11 -0.95
N LEU A 137 -11.56 -8.39 -0.74
CA LEU A 137 -11.76 -9.37 -1.84
C LEU A 137 -13.22 -9.45 -2.29
#